data_6f741a4cad06c688545f1b3982ee05ae
#
_entry.id   6f741a4cad06c688545f1b3982ee05ae
#
_cell.length_a   1.000
_cell.length_b   1.000
_cell.length_c   1.000
_cell.angle_alpha   90.00
_cell.angle_beta   90.00
_cell.angle_gamma   90.00
#
_symmetry.space_group_name_H-M   'P 1'
#
loop_
_entity.id
_entity.type
_entity.pdbx_description
1 polymer ?
#
loop_
_entity_poly.entity_id
_entity_poly.type
_entity_poly.pdbx_seq_one_letter_code
_entity_poly.pdbx_strand_id
1 'polypeptide(L)'
;MAETAKKRAARPAQGVVVQSGNEISATAAKQINFHIMGYYPITPSTEIAETLDAMKAEGEHTVRMIPGDGEHGAAGICFGATTAGGRVFNATSANGLLFAYEQLPVQSGTRFPMVFNIVTRSVSGPLDIRGDHSDIMLAMNTGWIILMASDVQAVYDMNIMAPRIGEE
;
A
#
# COMPACT_ATOMS: atom_id res chain seq x y z
N MET A 1 -8.10 -1.16 -47.96
CA MET A 1 -8.05 -1.58 -46.56
C MET A 1 -7.79 -0.33 -45.73
N ALA A 2 -8.81 0.21 -45.09
CA ALA A 2 -8.70 1.42 -44.29
C ALA A 2 -8.28 1.01 -42.87
N GLU A 3 -7.05 1.39 -42.49
CA GLU A 3 -6.49 1.22 -41.16
C GLU A 3 -7.22 2.18 -40.21
N THR A 4 -8.04 1.62 -39.35
CA THR A 4 -8.78 2.35 -38.33
C THR A 4 -7.77 2.83 -37.26
N ALA A 5 -7.26 4.05 -37.41
CA ALA A 5 -6.46 4.70 -36.40
C ALA A 5 -7.28 4.77 -35.11
N LYS A 6 -6.96 3.92 -34.13
CA LYS A 6 -7.50 4.01 -32.76
C LYS A 6 -7.26 5.43 -32.25
N LYS A 7 -8.29 6.24 -32.14
CA LYS A 7 -8.25 7.55 -31.49
C LYS A 7 -7.68 7.35 -30.07
N ARG A 8 -6.46 7.80 -29.87
CA ARG A 8 -5.82 7.80 -28.54
C ARG A 8 -6.70 8.69 -27.66
N ALA A 9 -7.33 8.11 -26.64
CA ALA A 9 -8.12 8.88 -25.69
C ALA A 9 -7.27 10.03 -25.14
N ALA A 10 -7.83 11.23 -25.11
CA ALA A 10 -7.16 12.38 -24.52
C ALA A 10 -6.79 12.04 -23.08
N ARG A 11 -5.53 12.25 -22.71
CA ARG A 11 -5.12 12.09 -21.32
C ARG A 11 -5.94 13.04 -20.46
N PRO A 12 -6.50 12.58 -19.32
CA PRO A 12 -7.17 13.49 -18.40
C PRO A 12 -6.20 14.60 -17.99
N ALA A 13 -6.72 15.81 -17.77
CA ALA A 13 -5.91 16.93 -17.30
C ALA A 13 -5.27 16.56 -15.95
N GLN A 14 -3.96 16.74 -15.85
CA GLN A 14 -3.26 16.58 -14.59
C GLN A 14 -3.56 17.78 -13.70
N GLY A 15 -3.98 17.53 -12.45
CA GLY A 15 -4.17 18.54 -11.43
C GLY A 15 -3.01 18.56 -10.44
N VAL A 16 -2.73 19.72 -9.86
CA VAL A 16 -1.80 19.85 -8.74
C VAL A 16 -2.60 19.76 -7.44
N VAL A 17 -2.17 18.87 -6.54
CA VAL A 17 -2.75 18.72 -5.21
C VAL A 17 -1.68 18.91 -4.14
N VAL A 18 -2.10 19.32 -2.94
CA VAL A 18 -1.22 19.41 -1.77
C VAL A 18 -1.71 18.37 -0.77
N GLN A 19 -0.92 17.34 -0.56
CA GLN A 19 -1.24 16.21 0.31
C GLN A 19 0.01 15.73 1.04
N SER A 20 -0.16 15.09 2.20
CA SER A 20 0.90 14.34 2.87
C SER A 20 1.23 13.04 2.11
N GLY A 21 2.33 12.36 2.49
CA GLY A 21 2.65 11.03 1.95
C GLY A 21 1.56 9.99 2.23
N ASN A 22 0.91 10.08 3.38
CA ASN A 22 -0.19 9.19 3.75
C ASN A 22 -1.46 9.46 2.92
N GLU A 23 -1.86 10.73 2.81
CA GLU A 23 -3.02 11.13 2.02
C GLU A 23 -2.86 10.77 0.54
N ILE A 24 -1.66 10.97 -0.03
CA ILE A 24 -1.42 10.61 -1.44
C ILE A 24 -1.40 9.09 -1.65
N SER A 25 -0.94 8.31 -0.66
CA SER A 25 -1.04 6.84 -0.68
C SER A 25 -2.51 6.39 -0.72
N ALA A 26 -3.37 6.99 0.12
CA ALA A 26 -4.80 6.73 0.11
C ALA A 26 -5.44 7.14 -1.23
N THR A 27 -5.04 8.30 -1.78
CA THR A 27 -5.50 8.77 -3.09
C THR A 27 -5.13 7.79 -4.20
N ALA A 28 -3.90 7.27 -4.22
CA ALA A 28 -3.46 6.26 -5.18
C ALA A 28 -4.25 4.95 -5.00
N ALA A 29 -4.44 4.49 -3.76
CA ALA A 29 -5.19 3.29 -3.45
C ALA A 29 -6.66 3.39 -3.91
N LYS A 30 -7.30 4.55 -3.70
CA LYS A 30 -8.63 4.86 -4.23
C LYS A 30 -8.69 4.76 -5.74
N GLN A 31 -7.74 5.36 -6.45
CA GLN A 31 -7.73 5.39 -7.92
C GLN A 31 -7.49 4.02 -8.54
N ILE A 32 -6.66 3.18 -7.91
CA ILE A 32 -6.46 1.79 -8.30
C ILE A 32 -7.72 0.99 -8.00
N ASN A 33 -8.48 1.41 -6.99
CA ASN A 33 -9.67 0.74 -6.48
C ASN A 33 -9.36 -0.72 -6.11
N PHE A 34 -8.44 -0.92 -5.18
CA PHE A 34 -8.14 -2.23 -4.64
C PHE A 34 -9.42 -2.93 -4.17
N HIS A 35 -9.46 -4.25 -4.19
CA HIS A 35 -10.61 -5.00 -3.70
C HIS A 35 -10.71 -4.96 -2.18
N ILE A 36 -9.57 -5.13 -1.50
CA ILE A 36 -9.50 -5.24 -0.05
C ILE A 36 -8.30 -4.45 0.47
N MET A 37 -8.51 -3.73 1.59
CA MET A 37 -7.46 -3.29 2.48
C MET A 37 -7.63 -4.01 3.81
N GLY A 38 -6.70 -4.91 4.14
CA GLY A 38 -6.53 -5.40 5.51
C GLY A 38 -5.67 -4.41 6.28
N TYR A 39 -6.09 -3.96 7.46
CA TYR A 39 -5.34 -2.95 8.20
C TYR A 39 -5.42 -3.14 9.71
N TYR A 40 -4.44 -2.61 10.39
CA TYR A 40 -4.43 -2.39 11.83
C TYR A 40 -3.75 -1.05 12.12
N PRO A 41 -4.31 -0.19 12.97
CA PRO A 41 -3.79 1.16 13.17
C PRO A 41 -2.45 1.16 13.92
N ILE A 42 -1.44 1.76 13.31
CA ILE A 42 -0.13 2.04 13.93
C ILE A 42 0.46 3.34 13.39
N THR A 43 0.90 4.22 14.28
CA THR A 43 1.55 5.50 13.90
C THR A 43 2.91 5.24 13.20
N PRO A 44 3.22 5.95 12.07
CA PRO A 44 2.44 7.01 11.45
C PRO A 44 1.54 6.55 10.27
N SER A 45 1.39 5.26 10.00
CA SER A 45 0.61 4.73 8.86
C SER A 45 -0.91 4.77 9.03
N THR A 46 -1.42 4.99 10.24
CA THR A 46 -2.86 5.01 10.56
C THR A 46 -3.66 5.94 9.65
N GLU A 47 -3.11 7.13 9.36
CA GLU A 47 -3.73 8.15 8.53
C GLU A 47 -4.08 7.65 7.10
N ILE A 48 -3.34 6.67 6.56
CA ILE A 48 -3.67 6.08 5.25
C ILE A 48 -5.04 5.40 5.30
N ALA A 49 -5.28 4.58 6.33
CA ALA A 49 -6.55 3.88 6.50
C ALA A 49 -7.70 4.84 6.82
N GLU A 50 -7.45 5.82 7.70
CA GLU A 50 -8.43 6.85 8.07
C GLU A 50 -8.85 7.69 6.86
N THR A 51 -7.91 8.15 6.05
CA THR A 51 -8.16 8.92 4.83
C THR A 51 -8.96 8.08 3.83
N LEU A 52 -8.57 6.81 3.64
CA LEU A 52 -9.28 5.93 2.72
C LEU A 52 -10.70 5.63 3.20
N ASP A 53 -10.90 5.44 4.51
CA ASP A 53 -12.23 5.21 5.08
C ASP A 53 -13.13 6.44 4.98
N ALA A 54 -12.58 7.64 5.17
CA ALA A 54 -13.29 8.90 4.93
C ALA A 54 -13.75 9.03 3.47
N MET A 55 -12.86 8.79 2.51
CA MET A 55 -13.19 8.78 1.07
C MET A 55 -14.28 7.74 0.74
N LYS A 56 -14.27 6.60 1.43
CA LYS A 56 -15.30 5.57 1.26
C LYS A 56 -16.65 6.04 1.78
N ALA A 57 -16.70 6.73 2.91
CA ALA A 57 -17.92 7.29 3.46
C ALA A 57 -18.56 8.32 2.51
N GLU A 58 -17.74 9.01 1.71
CA GLU A 58 -18.17 9.93 0.65
C GLU A 58 -18.55 9.21 -0.66
N GLY A 59 -18.40 7.90 -0.72
CA GLY A 59 -18.77 7.09 -1.90
C GLY A 59 -17.74 7.14 -3.04
N GLU A 60 -16.50 7.56 -2.77
CA GLU A 60 -15.49 7.77 -3.79
C GLU A 60 -14.80 6.48 -4.28
N HIS A 61 -14.94 5.37 -3.56
CA HIS A 61 -14.40 4.08 -3.94
C HIS A 61 -15.16 2.89 -3.32
N THR A 62 -14.85 1.68 -3.79
CA THR A 62 -15.50 0.43 -3.34
C THR A 62 -14.58 -0.50 -2.56
N VAL A 63 -13.37 -0.06 -2.21
CA VAL A 63 -12.40 -0.85 -1.44
C VAL A 63 -13.03 -1.37 -0.14
N ARG A 64 -12.90 -2.65 0.11
CA ARG A 64 -13.40 -3.27 1.33
C ARG A 64 -12.36 -3.11 2.44
N MET A 65 -12.66 -2.26 3.41
CA MET A 65 -11.80 -2.02 4.57
C MET A 65 -12.08 -3.10 5.62
N ILE A 66 -11.05 -3.89 6.00
CA ILE A 66 -11.19 -4.99 6.96
C ILE A 66 -10.15 -4.83 8.07
N PRO A 67 -10.57 -4.45 9.29
CA PRO A 67 -9.64 -4.39 10.41
C PRO A 67 -9.22 -5.80 10.85
N GLY A 68 -7.92 -5.99 11.08
CA GLY A 68 -7.38 -7.17 11.73
C GLY A 68 -7.46 -7.05 13.25
N ASP A 69 -7.15 -8.12 13.94
CA ASP A 69 -6.92 -8.16 15.40
C ASP A 69 -5.50 -7.70 15.79
N GLY A 70 -4.67 -7.49 14.80
CA GLY A 70 -3.31 -6.99 14.85
C GLY A 70 -2.72 -6.95 13.43
N GLU A 71 -1.49 -6.48 13.31
CA GLU A 71 -0.82 -6.34 12.00
C GLU A 71 -0.59 -7.69 11.32
N HIS A 72 -0.34 -8.74 12.10
CA HIS A 72 -0.26 -10.11 11.60
C HIS A 72 -1.57 -10.57 10.99
N GLY A 73 -2.71 -10.35 11.67
CA GLY A 73 -4.03 -10.65 11.15
C GLY A 73 -4.38 -9.83 9.91
N ALA A 74 -4.05 -8.53 9.90
CA ALA A 74 -4.24 -7.65 8.75
C ALA A 74 -3.45 -8.13 7.51
N ALA A 75 -2.19 -8.54 7.69
CA ALA A 75 -1.38 -9.13 6.63
C ALA A 75 -1.97 -10.46 6.12
N GLY A 76 -2.49 -11.29 7.04
CA GLY A 76 -3.17 -12.55 6.72
C GLY A 76 -4.46 -12.36 5.92
N ILE A 77 -5.26 -11.34 6.24
CA ILE A 77 -6.46 -10.95 5.47
C ILE A 77 -6.07 -10.62 4.02
N CYS A 78 -5.04 -9.81 3.84
CA CYS A 78 -4.53 -9.48 2.50
C CYS A 78 -4.02 -10.72 1.77
N PHE A 79 -3.26 -11.57 2.45
CA PHE A 79 -2.74 -12.81 1.86
C PHE A 79 -3.87 -13.75 1.42
N GLY A 80 -4.87 -13.97 2.26
CA GLY A 80 -6.04 -14.76 1.89
C GLY A 80 -6.82 -14.19 0.71
N ALA A 81 -6.98 -12.86 0.65
CA ALA A 81 -7.69 -12.22 -0.44
C ALA A 81 -6.93 -12.28 -1.78
N THR A 82 -5.60 -12.13 -1.77
CA THR A 82 -4.81 -12.23 -3.01
C THR A 82 -4.76 -13.65 -3.55
N THR A 83 -4.74 -14.68 -2.70
CA THR A 83 -4.84 -16.08 -3.14
C THR A 83 -6.16 -16.38 -3.86
N ALA A 84 -7.21 -15.62 -3.58
CA ALA A 84 -8.49 -15.66 -4.28
C ALA A 84 -8.54 -14.75 -5.52
N GLY A 85 -7.43 -14.16 -5.94
CA GLY A 85 -7.32 -13.28 -7.11
C GLY A 85 -7.69 -11.81 -6.84
N GLY A 86 -7.78 -11.41 -5.58
CA GLY A 86 -8.06 -10.00 -5.21
C GLY A 86 -6.80 -9.14 -5.29
N ARG A 87 -6.93 -7.89 -5.77
CA ARG A 87 -5.94 -6.85 -5.54
C ARG A 87 -6.05 -6.36 -4.11
N VAL A 88 -4.94 -6.37 -3.40
CA VAL A 88 -4.91 -6.06 -1.97
C VAL A 88 -3.93 -4.95 -1.64
N PHE A 89 -4.27 -4.20 -0.60
CA PHE A 89 -3.49 -3.10 -0.10
C PHE A 89 -3.39 -3.21 1.42
N ASN A 90 -2.22 -2.94 1.97
CA ASN A 90 -1.99 -2.87 3.41
C ASN A 90 -1.06 -1.70 3.72
N ALA A 91 -1.13 -1.19 4.93
CA ALA A 91 -0.22 -0.16 5.42
C ALA A 91 0.16 -0.44 6.87
N THR A 92 1.44 -0.30 7.20
CA THR A 92 1.95 -0.47 8.55
C THR A 92 3.24 0.32 8.79
N SER A 93 3.82 0.16 9.96
CA SER A 93 5.05 0.83 10.40
C SER A 93 5.78 -0.03 11.42
N ALA A 94 7.10 0.08 11.50
CA ALA A 94 7.96 -0.39 12.59
C ALA A 94 7.54 -1.74 13.24
N ASN A 95 7.13 -1.68 14.50
CA ASN A 95 6.74 -2.87 15.27
C ASN A 95 5.59 -3.64 14.62
N GLY A 96 4.68 -2.95 13.91
CA GLY A 96 3.62 -3.61 13.15
C GLY A 96 4.15 -4.43 11.98
N LEU A 97 5.16 -3.91 11.26
CA LEU A 97 5.86 -4.68 10.23
C LEU A 97 6.52 -5.91 10.84
N LEU A 98 7.17 -5.75 12.00
CA LEU A 98 7.81 -6.88 12.69
C LEU A 98 6.80 -7.90 13.22
N PHE A 99 5.63 -7.47 13.64
CA PHE A 99 4.57 -8.39 14.06
C PHE A 99 4.02 -9.20 12.89
N ALA A 100 4.00 -8.64 11.69
CA ALA A 100 3.63 -9.35 10.45
C ALA A 100 4.81 -10.11 9.80
N TYR A 101 6.03 -9.96 10.31
CA TYR A 101 7.28 -10.36 9.64
C TYR A 101 7.32 -11.81 9.22
N GLU A 102 6.84 -12.75 10.04
CA GLU A 102 6.89 -14.18 9.72
C GLU A 102 6.14 -14.54 8.43
N GLN A 103 5.13 -13.72 8.06
CA GLN A 103 4.35 -13.93 6.83
C GLN A 103 5.09 -13.42 5.58
N LEU A 104 5.99 -12.45 5.71
CA LEU A 104 6.61 -11.79 4.56
C LEU A 104 7.36 -12.77 3.64
N PRO A 105 8.21 -13.70 4.14
CA PRO A 105 8.87 -14.69 3.28
C PRO A 105 7.88 -15.65 2.63
N VAL A 106 6.78 -16.00 3.31
CA VAL A 106 5.74 -16.87 2.76
C VAL A 106 5.01 -16.17 1.63
N GLN A 107 4.63 -14.91 1.85
CA GLN A 107 3.91 -14.08 0.86
C GLN A 107 4.78 -13.86 -0.39
N SER A 108 6.05 -13.51 -0.24
CA SER A 108 6.96 -13.35 -1.38
C SER A 108 7.23 -14.68 -2.10
N GLY A 109 7.40 -15.77 -1.35
CA GLY A 109 7.66 -17.10 -1.90
C GLY A 109 6.50 -17.67 -2.69
N THR A 110 5.26 -17.34 -2.32
CA THR A 110 4.04 -17.77 -3.03
C THR A 110 3.75 -16.91 -4.26
N ARG A 111 4.38 -15.72 -4.37
CA ARG A 111 4.30 -14.80 -5.52
C ARG A 111 2.90 -14.30 -5.86
N PHE A 112 1.99 -14.27 -4.91
CA PHE A 112 0.71 -13.59 -5.08
C PHE A 112 0.91 -12.06 -4.96
N PRO A 113 0.40 -11.26 -5.92
CA PRO A 113 0.64 -9.82 -5.93
C PRO A 113 -0.05 -9.11 -4.74
N MET A 114 0.72 -8.36 -3.99
CA MET A 114 0.26 -7.57 -2.86
C MET A 114 1.00 -6.23 -2.82
N VAL A 115 0.33 -5.18 -2.36
CA VAL A 115 0.97 -3.88 -2.10
C VAL A 115 0.96 -3.60 -0.60
N PHE A 116 2.13 -3.32 -0.05
CA PHE A 116 2.32 -3.07 1.35
C PHE A 116 3.03 -1.72 1.54
N ASN A 117 2.33 -0.70 2.00
CA ASN A 117 2.90 0.60 2.30
C ASN A 117 3.52 0.60 3.69
N ILE A 118 4.83 0.80 3.74
CA ILE A 118 5.57 0.91 4.99
C ILE A 118 5.88 2.39 5.23
N VAL A 119 5.20 2.98 6.21
CA VAL A 119 5.49 4.34 6.66
C VAL A 119 6.54 4.24 7.76
N THR A 120 7.80 4.35 7.36
CA THR A 120 8.95 3.99 8.19
C THR A 120 9.09 4.84 9.44
N ARG A 121 9.44 4.21 10.55
CA ARG A 121 9.85 4.83 11.81
C ARG A 121 10.80 3.88 12.54
N SER A 122 11.41 4.35 13.66
CA SER A 122 12.23 3.47 14.48
C SER A 122 11.45 2.28 15.03
N VAL A 123 12.09 1.13 15.04
CA VAL A 123 11.67 0.02 15.90
C VAL A 123 11.91 0.45 17.34
N SER A 124 10.87 0.40 18.16
CA SER A 124 10.82 1.02 19.49
C SER A 124 12.04 0.78 20.38
N GLY A 125 12.51 1.85 21.00
CA GLY A 125 13.49 1.91 22.05
C GLY A 125 14.77 2.68 21.71
N PRO A 126 14.77 4.02 21.54
CA PRO A 126 13.67 4.97 21.69
C PRO A 126 12.77 5.05 20.44
N LEU A 127 11.53 5.50 20.65
CA LEU A 127 10.59 5.76 19.58
C LEU A 127 10.96 7.06 18.85
N ASP A 128 11.18 6.97 17.53
CA ASP A 128 11.33 8.13 16.64
C ASP A 128 10.47 7.94 15.39
N ILE A 129 9.58 8.89 15.11
CA ILE A 129 8.71 8.90 13.94
C ILE A 129 9.23 9.80 12.82
N ARG A 130 10.45 10.32 12.92
CA ARG A 130 10.99 11.38 12.07
C ARG A 130 12.09 10.95 11.11
N GLY A 131 11.96 9.81 10.46
CA GLY A 131 12.90 9.45 9.41
C GLY A 131 13.93 8.40 9.83
N ASP A 132 13.47 7.40 10.50
CA ASP A 132 14.21 6.17 10.74
C ASP A 132 13.74 5.12 9.74
N HIS A 133 14.65 4.26 9.28
CA HIS A 133 14.38 3.18 8.32
C HIS A 133 14.76 1.80 8.89
N SER A 134 14.96 1.69 10.19
CA SER A 134 15.36 0.43 10.83
C SER A 134 14.35 -0.69 10.61
N ASP A 135 13.07 -0.36 10.51
CA ASP A 135 12.00 -1.31 10.26
C ASP A 135 12.11 -1.95 8.86
N ILE A 136 12.17 -1.14 7.81
CA ILE A 136 12.26 -1.67 6.44
C ILE A 136 13.58 -2.37 6.15
N MET A 137 14.67 -1.95 6.80
CA MET A 137 15.97 -2.62 6.67
C MET A 137 15.93 -4.06 7.18
N LEU A 138 15.12 -4.37 8.19
CA LEU A 138 14.91 -5.74 8.67
C LEU A 138 14.13 -6.58 7.64
N ALA A 139 13.31 -5.99 6.80
CA ALA A 139 12.53 -6.69 5.81
C ALA A 139 13.28 -6.96 4.48
N MET A 140 14.51 -6.47 4.30
CA MET A 140 15.25 -6.59 3.05
C MET A 140 15.50 -8.03 2.60
N ASN A 141 15.57 -8.98 3.52
CA ASN A 141 15.87 -10.39 3.21
C ASN A 141 14.60 -11.26 3.07
N THR A 142 13.42 -10.67 3.02
CA THR A 142 12.14 -11.39 2.96
C THR A 142 11.69 -11.75 1.55
N GLY A 143 12.43 -11.30 0.52
CA GLY A 143 12.10 -11.58 -0.88
C GLY A 143 11.09 -10.61 -1.52
N TRP A 144 10.63 -9.62 -0.80
CA TRP A 144 9.78 -8.57 -1.33
C TRP A 144 10.56 -7.59 -2.21
N ILE A 145 9.91 -7.08 -3.26
CA ILE A 145 10.41 -5.94 -4.03
C ILE A 145 10.16 -4.68 -3.21
N ILE A 146 11.22 -3.95 -2.88
CA ILE A 146 11.14 -2.75 -2.05
C ILE A 146 11.36 -1.53 -2.93
N LEU A 147 10.38 -0.62 -2.95
CA LEU A 147 10.45 0.67 -3.61
C LEU A 147 10.54 1.76 -2.54
N MET A 148 11.56 2.62 -2.60
CA MET A 148 11.75 3.70 -1.64
C MET A 148 11.46 5.04 -2.30
N ALA A 149 10.40 5.70 -1.84
CA ALA A 149 9.99 7.01 -2.34
C ALA A 149 10.85 8.13 -1.76
N SER A 150 11.31 9.04 -2.62
CA SER A 150 12.09 10.22 -2.23
C SER A 150 11.25 11.43 -1.84
N ASP A 151 10.01 11.48 -2.30
CA ASP A 151 9.09 12.59 -2.12
C ASP A 151 7.64 12.15 -2.31
N VAL A 152 6.69 13.05 -2.09
CA VAL A 152 5.25 12.75 -2.16
C VAL A 152 4.79 12.32 -3.57
N GLN A 153 5.38 12.90 -4.62
CA GLN A 153 5.07 12.48 -5.99
C GLN A 153 5.54 11.05 -6.24
N ALA A 154 6.75 10.70 -5.77
CA ALA A 154 7.28 9.35 -5.88
C ALA A 154 6.41 8.34 -5.11
N VAL A 155 5.85 8.69 -3.94
CA VAL A 155 4.89 7.84 -3.22
C VAL A 155 3.69 7.52 -4.11
N TYR A 156 3.11 8.52 -4.77
CA TYR A 156 1.99 8.32 -5.69
C TYR A 156 2.36 7.40 -6.85
N ASP A 157 3.45 7.73 -7.56
CA ASP A 157 3.86 6.99 -8.75
C ASP A 157 4.20 5.52 -8.43
N MET A 158 4.90 5.28 -7.31
CA MET A 158 5.26 3.93 -6.86
C MET A 158 4.03 3.12 -6.46
N ASN A 159 3.03 3.74 -5.81
CA ASN A 159 1.77 3.06 -5.51
C ASN A 159 1.00 2.64 -6.77
N ILE A 160 1.03 3.45 -7.83
CA ILE A 160 0.42 3.10 -9.12
C ILE A 160 1.22 1.99 -9.84
N MET A 161 2.55 2.00 -9.71
CA MET A 161 3.43 1.03 -10.36
C MET A 161 3.44 -0.33 -9.64
N ALA A 162 3.38 -0.34 -8.30
CA ALA A 162 3.55 -1.54 -7.50
C ALA A 162 2.60 -2.70 -7.87
N PRO A 163 1.27 -2.50 -7.99
CA PRO A 163 0.39 -3.59 -8.41
C PRO A 163 0.71 -4.10 -9.81
N ARG A 164 1.11 -3.23 -10.72
CA ARG A 164 1.49 -3.64 -12.07
C ARG A 164 2.75 -4.50 -12.07
N ILE A 165 3.77 -4.12 -11.29
CA ILE A 165 5.01 -4.92 -11.14
C ILE A 165 4.72 -6.28 -10.51
N GLY A 166 3.81 -6.34 -9.54
CA GLY A 166 3.44 -7.59 -8.88
C GLY A 166 2.57 -8.53 -9.72
N GLU A 167 1.87 -8.00 -10.72
CA GLU A 167 0.96 -8.76 -11.60
C GLU A 167 1.64 -9.25 -12.90
N GLU A 168 2.82 -8.73 -13.25
CA GLU A 168 3.66 -9.15 -14.40
C GLU A 168 4.69 -10.22 -13.99
#